data_ba7b9e0e4f1b19199cb96698a9c935a8
#
_entry.id   ba7b9e0e4f1b19199cb96698a9c935a8
#
_cell.length_a   1.000
_cell.length_b   1.000
_cell.length_c   1.000
_cell.angle_alpha   90.00
_cell.angle_beta   90.00
_cell.angle_gamma   90.00
#
_symmetry.space_group_name_H-M   'P 1'
#
loop_
_entity.id
_entity.type
_entity.pdbx_description
1 polymer ?
#
loop_
_entity_poly.entity_id
_entity_poly.type
_entity_poly.pdbx_seq_one_letter_code
_entity_poly.pdbx_strand_id
1 'polypeptide(L)'
;MTKENSIVRLRAIEPEDLDLLYRIENDRELWNVGTSNVPYSRYTLHDYVANASDDIYKDGQVRMIIENPESEIVGIVDLVNFDPSNRRAEVGLIILNAFRRCGYGRSTLSQIADYALNVLHLHQIFAYVDLRNKASYQLFHVMGYQESVRIKDWLYDGREYHDAVMMQLVF
;
A
#
# COMPACT_ATOMS: atom_id res chain seq x y z
N MET A 1 -5.64 -19.69 14.19
CA MET A 1 -4.53 -18.78 13.81
C MET A 1 -4.15 -17.97 15.02
N THR A 2 -2.94 -18.17 15.53
CA THR A 2 -2.37 -17.37 16.61
C THR A 2 -2.36 -15.89 16.17
N LYS A 3 -2.98 -15.03 16.98
CA LYS A 3 -2.73 -13.58 16.88
C LYS A 3 -1.22 -13.38 17.09
N GLU A 4 -0.46 -13.38 16.01
CA GLU A 4 0.87 -12.76 16.06
C GLU A 4 0.63 -11.36 16.62
N ASN A 5 1.37 -11.02 17.67
CA ASN A 5 1.29 -9.70 18.26
C ASN A 5 1.53 -8.67 17.14
N SER A 6 0.46 -8.04 16.69
CA SER A 6 0.59 -6.97 15.70
C SER A 6 1.44 -5.86 16.29
N ILE A 7 2.57 -5.58 15.63
CA ILE A 7 3.48 -4.51 16.04
C ILE A 7 3.14 -3.18 15.35
N VAL A 8 2.04 -3.10 14.60
CA VAL A 8 1.53 -1.86 14.01
C VAL A 8 0.02 -1.75 14.21
N ARG A 9 -0.47 -0.52 14.20
CA ARG A 9 -1.88 -0.17 14.14
C ARG A 9 -2.18 0.48 12.80
N LEU A 10 -3.25 0.05 12.14
CA LEU A 10 -3.78 0.70 10.96
C LEU A 10 -4.94 1.60 11.36
N ARG A 11 -4.97 2.82 10.85
CA ARG A 11 -6.05 3.78 11.07
C ARG A 11 -6.35 4.60 9.82
N ALA A 12 -7.54 5.17 9.78
CA ALA A 12 -7.91 6.13 8.75
C ALA A 12 -6.97 7.35 8.76
N ILE A 13 -6.95 8.07 7.63
CA ILE A 13 -6.24 9.35 7.52
C ILE A 13 -7.06 10.41 8.28
N GLU A 14 -6.36 11.24 9.03
CA GLU A 14 -6.91 12.38 9.75
C GLU A 14 -6.38 13.70 9.17
N PRO A 15 -7.06 14.83 9.39
CA PRO A 15 -6.58 16.14 8.92
C PRO A 15 -5.15 16.49 9.37
N GLU A 16 -4.74 15.98 10.53
CA GLU A 16 -3.41 16.17 11.10
C GLU A 16 -2.30 15.49 10.30
N ASP A 17 -2.64 14.51 9.45
CA ASP A 17 -1.70 13.79 8.60
C ASP A 17 -1.34 14.53 7.30
N LEU A 18 -1.94 15.69 7.05
CA LEU A 18 -1.76 16.46 5.81
C LEU A 18 -0.29 16.75 5.51
N ASP A 19 0.50 17.11 6.51
CA ASP A 19 1.93 17.41 6.33
C ASP A 19 2.73 16.16 5.96
N LEU A 20 2.36 15.01 6.49
CA LEU A 20 2.95 13.74 6.14
C LEU A 20 2.61 13.37 4.69
N LEU A 21 1.32 13.45 4.32
CA LEU A 21 0.87 13.17 2.95
C LEU A 21 1.58 14.08 1.95
N TYR A 22 1.69 15.38 2.26
CA TYR A 22 2.40 16.33 1.41
C TYR A 22 3.86 15.92 1.18
N ARG A 23 4.55 15.44 2.21
CA ARG A 23 5.94 14.96 2.08
C ARG A 23 6.02 13.69 1.24
N ILE A 24 5.17 12.70 1.52
CA ILE A 24 5.21 11.39 0.84
C ILE A 24 4.83 11.55 -0.64
N GLU A 25 3.74 12.25 -0.94
CA GLU A 25 3.25 12.41 -2.32
C GLU A 25 4.18 13.28 -3.18
N ASN A 26 5.02 14.12 -2.57
CA ASN A 26 5.99 14.95 -3.26
C ASN A 26 7.44 14.42 -3.17
N ASP A 27 7.65 13.26 -2.56
CA ASP A 27 8.95 12.62 -2.50
C ASP A 27 9.24 11.91 -3.83
N ARG A 28 10.19 12.45 -4.59
CA ARG A 28 10.57 11.91 -5.90
C ARG A 28 11.14 10.50 -5.83
N GLU A 29 11.73 10.10 -4.72
CA GLU A 29 12.23 8.75 -4.52
C GLU A 29 11.08 7.73 -4.43
N LEU A 30 9.89 8.16 -4.02
CA LEU A 30 8.69 7.35 -3.89
C LEU A 30 7.83 7.34 -5.15
N TRP A 31 8.04 8.26 -6.10
CA TRP A 31 7.22 8.33 -7.33
C TRP A 31 7.32 7.07 -8.20
N ASN A 32 8.42 6.34 -8.12
CA ASN A 32 8.60 5.08 -8.85
C ASN A 32 7.84 3.89 -8.23
N VAL A 33 7.38 4.04 -6.98
CA VAL A 33 6.60 3.00 -6.28
C VAL A 33 5.16 3.43 -6.05
N GLY A 34 4.85 4.71 -6.25
CA GLY A 34 3.51 5.28 -6.15
C GLY A 34 2.77 5.31 -7.49
N THR A 35 1.50 5.65 -7.45
CA THR A 35 0.63 5.76 -8.63
C THR A 35 0.73 7.11 -9.33
N SER A 36 1.37 8.10 -8.72
CA SER A 36 1.48 9.46 -9.24
C SER A 36 2.93 9.92 -9.27
N ASN A 37 3.25 10.70 -10.30
CA ASN A 37 4.56 11.31 -10.51
C ASN A 37 4.47 12.84 -10.69
N VAL A 38 3.36 13.44 -10.26
CA VAL A 38 3.15 14.88 -10.30
C VAL A 38 3.13 15.46 -8.88
N PRO A 39 3.63 16.69 -8.69
CA PRO A 39 3.58 17.31 -7.38
C PRO A 39 2.14 17.68 -7.01
N TYR A 40 1.77 17.41 -5.78
CA TYR A 40 0.49 17.81 -5.20
C TYR A 40 0.65 19.07 -4.35
N SER A 41 -0.33 19.98 -4.46
CA SER A 41 -0.43 21.11 -3.55
C SER A 41 -1.03 20.65 -2.21
N ARG A 42 -0.74 21.39 -1.14
CA ARG A 42 -1.40 21.17 0.16
C ARG A 42 -2.93 21.33 0.06
N TYR A 43 -3.40 22.23 -0.80
CA TYR A 43 -4.82 22.42 -1.04
C TYR A 43 -5.46 21.17 -1.64
N THR A 44 -4.85 20.58 -2.66
CA THR A 44 -5.35 19.33 -3.28
C THR A 44 -5.39 18.18 -2.29
N LEU A 45 -4.34 18.03 -1.46
CA LEU A 45 -4.30 16.97 -0.44
C LEU A 45 -5.28 17.23 0.70
N HIS A 46 -5.47 18.49 1.10
CA HIS A 46 -6.50 18.86 2.07
C HIS A 46 -7.90 18.50 1.56
N ASP A 47 -8.20 18.83 0.30
CA ASP A 47 -9.48 18.51 -0.32
C ASP A 47 -9.67 16.98 -0.43
N TYR A 48 -8.62 16.24 -0.76
CA TYR A 48 -8.64 14.78 -0.76
C TYR A 48 -8.99 14.22 0.62
N VAL A 49 -8.32 14.68 1.67
CA VAL A 49 -8.59 14.22 3.05
C VAL A 49 -10.00 14.62 3.50
N ALA A 50 -10.41 15.86 3.21
CA ALA A 50 -11.73 16.37 3.61
C ALA A 50 -12.91 15.66 2.91
N ASN A 51 -12.70 15.14 1.71
CA ASN A 51 -13.72 14.46 0.92
C ASN A 51 -13.58 12.93 0.92
N ALA A 52 -12.56 12.37 1.57
CA ALA A 52 -12.43 10.94 1.75
C ALA A 52 -13.64 10.41 2.55
N SER A 53 -14.32 9.43 2.00
CA SER A 53 -15.47 8.82 2.71
C SER A 53 -15.05 7.65 3.59
N ASP A 54 -13.80 7.17 3.45
CA ASP A 54 -13.27 5.94 4.04
C ASP A 54 -14.12 4.68 3.73
N ASP A 55 -14.99 4.81 2.73
CA ASP A 55 -15.82 3.73 2.23
C ASP A 55 -15.26 3.22 0.90
N ILE A 56 -14.61 2.06 0.95
CA ILE A 56 -13.99 1.43 -0.21
C ILE A 56 -15.00 1.11 -1.33
N TYR A 57 -16.26 0.86 -0.99
CA TYR A 57 -17.31 0.59 -1.97
C TYR A 57 -17.72 1.84 -2.75
N LYS A 58 -17.63 3.00 -2.13
CA LYS A 58 -17.94 4.29 -2.74
C LYS A 58 -16.73 4.84 -3.51
N ASP A 59 -15.56 4.83 -2.89
CA ASP A 59 -14.37 5.48 -3.41
C ASP A 59 -13.53 4.55 -4.29
N GLY A 60 -13.80 3.24 -4.28
CA GLY A 60 -13.01 2.22 -4.99
C GLY A 60 -11.61 2.00 -4.40
N GLN A 61 -11.34 2.65 -3.29
CA GLN A 61 -10.05 2.60 -2.59
C GLN A 61 -10.19 2.97 -1.12
N VAL A 62 -9.22 2.53 -0.33
CA VAL A 62 -9.01 3.00 1.05
C VAL A 62 -7.52 3.15 1.32
N ARG A 63 -7.15 4.24 1.98
CA ARG A 63 -5.79 4.52 2.42
C ARG A 63 -5.75 4.55 3.94
N MET A 64 -4.77 3.88 4.52
CA MET A 64 -4.59 3.81 5.96
C MET A 64 -3.18 4.22 6.37
N ILE A 65 -3.09 4.91 7.48
CA ILE A 65 -1.83 5.24 8.15
C ILE A 65 -1.37 4.03 8.96
N ILE A 66 -0.08 3.77 8.93
CA ILE A 66 0.58 2.72 9.71
C ILE A 66 1.30 3.37 10.88
N GLU A 67 0.90 3.05 12.10
CA GLU A 67 1.55 3.52 13.33
C GLU A 67 2.25 2.36 14.04
N ASN A 68 3.43 2.65 14.64
CA ASN A 68 4.11 1.74 15.55
C ASN A 68 3.54 1.83 16.98
N PRO A 69 4.01 1.00 17.93
CA PRO A 69 3.54 1.05 19.33
C PRO A 69 3.81 2.39 20.03
N GLU A 70 4.79 3.15 19.58
CA GLU A 70 5.15 4.47 20.07
C GLU A 70 4.29 5.59 19.48
N SER A 71 3.27 5.23 18.67
CA SER A 71 2.40 6.15 17.93
C SER A 71 3.13 7.01 16.89
N GLU A 72 4.29 6.55 16.43
CA GLU A 72 4.98 7.18 15.32
C GLU A 72 4.42 6.63 14.01
N ILE A 73 4.25 7.51 13.03
CA ILE A 73 3.82 7.10 11.69
C ILE A 73 5.01 6.49 10.95
N VAL A 74 4.89 5.22 10.59
CA VAL A 74 5.96 4.45 9.94
C VAL A 74 5.71 4.21 8.46
N GLY A 75 4.50 4.49 7.98
CA GLY A 75 4.17 4.31 6.56
C GLY A 75 2.70 4.48 6.23
N ILE A 76 2.36 4.10 5.00
CA ILE A 76 1.01 4.12 4.46
C ILE A 76 0.75 2.79 3.75
N VAL A 77 -0.48 2.29 3.85
CA VAL A 77 -0.97 1.16 3.07
C VAL A 77 -2.25 1.52 2.37
N ASP A 78 -2.35 1.13 1.11
CA ASP A 78 -3.51 1.35 0.26
C ASP A 78 -4.13 0.02 -0.16
N LEU A 79 -5.46 -0.02 -0.23
CA LEU A 79 -6.19 -0.92 -1.10
C LEU A 79 -6.82 -0.06 -2.21
N VAL A 80 -6.41 -0.29 -3.44
CA VAL A 80 -6.85 0.45 -4.63
C VAL A 80 -7.39 -0.53 -5.67
N ASN A 81 -7.95 0.00 -6.76
CA ASN A 81 -8.51 -0.84 -7.82
C ASN A 81 -9.45 -1.92 -7.28
N PHE A 82 -10.26 -1.52 -6.28
CA PHE A 82 -11.22 -2.41 -5.65
C PHE A 82 -12.30 -2.83 -6.66
N ASP A 83 -12.40 -4.13 -6.88
CA ASP A 83 -13.38 -4.74 -7.77
C ASP A 83 -14.29 -5.67 -6.96
N PRO A 84 -15.44 -5.16 -6.49
CA PRO A 84 -16.36 -5.95 -5.68
C PRO A 84 -17.01 -7.10 -6.46
N SER A 85 -17.16 -6.95 -7.78
CA SER A 85 -17.74 -7.99 -8.63
C SER A 85 -16.85 -9.21 -8.76
N ASN A 86 -15.53 -9.01 -8.86
CA ASN A 86 -14.55 -10.08 -8.92
C ASN A 86 -13.86 -10.32 -7.58
N ARG A 87 -14.26 -9.60 -6.54
CA ARG A 87 -13.80 -9.75 -5.15
C ARG A 87 -12.28 -9.69 -5.03
N ARG A 88 -11.68 -8.63 -5.55
CA ARG A 88 -10.25 -8.39 -5.55
C ARG A 88 -9.90 -6.92 -5.32
N ALA A 89 -8.68 -6.68 -4.83
CA ALA A 89 -8.11 -5.34 -4.70
C ALA A 89 -6.58 -5.39 -4.86
N GLU A 90 -6.00 -4.27 -5.26
CA GLU A 90 -4.55 -4.08 -5.32
C GLU A 90 -4.04 -3.50 -4.00
N VAL A 91 -2.93 -4.02 -3.51
CA VAL A 91 -2.24 -3.54 -2.30
C VAL A 91 -1.06 -2.66 -2.69
N GLY A 92 -1.06 -1.41 -2.19
CA GLY A 92 0.10 -0.53 -2.19
C GLY A 92 0.67 -0.40 -0.77
N LEU A 93 1.98 -0.46 -0.61
CA LEU A 93 2.62 -0.35 0.70
C LEU A 93 3.87 0.52 0.61
N ILE A 94 3.92 1.54 1.46
CA ILE A 94 5.09 2.39 1.66
C ILE A 94 5.47 2.33 3.14
N ILE A 95 6.68 1.86 3.43
CA ILE A 95 7.33 2.01 4.72
C ILE A 95 8.42 3.08 4.60
N LEU A 96 8.35 4.10 5.45
CA LEU A 96 9.32 5.19 5.47
C LEU A 96 10.73 4.67 5.73
N ASN A 97 11.72 5.26 5.07
CA ASN A 97 13.10 4.78 5.07
C ASN A 97 13.66 4.52 6.48
N ALA A 98 13.38 5.43 7.42
CA ALA A 98 13.84 5.33 8.81
C ALA A 98 13.28 4.11 9.57
N PHE A 99 12.18 3.54 9.09
CA PHE A 99 11.44 2.45 9.77
C PHE A 99 11.51 1.12 9.01
N ARG A 100 12.32 1.04 7.96
CA ARG A 100 12.49 -0.20 7.20
C ARG A 100 13.24 -1.25 8.00
N ARG A 101 13.01 -2.53 7.67
CA ARG A 101 13.63 -3.72 8.31
C ARG A 101 13.28 -3.91 9.79
N CYS A 102 12.24 -3.23 10.29
CA CYS A 102 11.73 -3.37 11.67
C CYS A 102 10.53 -4.33 11.77
N GLY A 103 10.16 -5.03 10.69
CA GLY A 103 9.03 -5.95 10.67
C GLY A 103 7.68 -5.29 10.40
N TYR A 104 7.60 -3.97 10.30
CA TYR A 104 6.35 -3.25 10.12
C TYR A 104 5.61 -3.61 8.82
N GLY A 105 6.33 -3.81 7.73
CA GLY A 105 5.73 -4.25 6.47
C GLY A 105 5.05 -5.61 6.57
N ARG A 106 5.65 -6.57 7.28
CA ARG A 106 5.05 -7.90 7.52
C ARG A 106 3.78 -7.79 8.35
N SER A 107 3.84 -7.05 9.46
CA SER A 107 2.70 -6.82 10.33
C SER A 107 1.54 -6.12 9.60
N THR A 108 1.85 -5.14 8.75
CA THR A 108 0.87 -4.45 7.92
C THR A 108 0.19 -5.38 6.93
N LEU A 109 0.97 -6.16 6.15
CA LEU A 109 0.41 -7.07 5.15
C LEU A 109 -0.42 -8.18 5.79
N SER A 110 -0.05 -8.64 6.99
CA SER A 110 -0.86 -9.60 7.75
C SER A 110 -2.23 -9.02 8.11
N GLN A 111 -2.29 -7.77 8.60
CA GLN A 111 -3.56 -7.12 8.93
C GLN A 111 -4.40 -6.81 7.69
N ILE A 112 -3.76 -6.40 6.58
CA ILE A 112 -4.45 -6.17 5.32
C ILE A 112 -5.05 -7.45 4.75
N ALA A 113 -4.33 -8.57 4.86
CA ALA A 113 -4.86 -9.87 4.44
C ALA A 113 -6.08 -10.29 5.28
N ASP A 114 -6.00 -10.10 6.61
CA ASP A 114 -7.13 -10.37 7.51
C ASP A 114 -8.34 -9.48 7.19
N TYR A 115 -8.11 -8.16 7.00
CA TYR A 115 -9.14 -7.21 6.62
C TYR A 115 -9.79 -7.56 5.27
N ALA A 116 -8.98 -7.86 4.27
CA ALA A 116 -9.44 -8.25 2.94
C ALA A 116 -10.32 -9.51 2.98
N LEU A 117 -9.88 -10.54 3.71
CA LEU A 117 -10.62 -11.80 3.80
C LEU A 117 -11.86 -11.69 4.69
N ASN A 118 -11.72 -11.19 5.91
CA ASN A 118 -12.74 -11.32 6.94
C ASN A 118 -13.71 -10.13 7.02
N VAL A 119 -13.34 -8.97 6.49
CA VAL A 119 -14.19 -7.77 6.48
C VAL A 119 -14.72 -7.47 5.09
N LEU A 120 -13.85 -7.43 4.08
CA LEU A 120 -14.24 -7.15 2.69
C LEU A 120 -14.69 -8.40 1.92
N HIS A 121 -14.46 -9.58 2.48
CA HIS A 121 -14.79 -10.87 1.86
C HIS A 121 -14.23 -11.04 0.46
N LEU A 122 -13.00 -10.54 0.25
CA LEU A 122 -12.31 -10.67 -1.03
C LEU A 122 -11.87 -12.12 -1.27
N HIS A 123 -11.78 -12.49 -2.53
CA HIS A 123 -11.19 -13.75 -2.95
C HIS A 123 -9.67 -13.67 -3.05
N GLN A 124 -9.15 -12.49 -3.40
CA GLN A 124 -7.72 -12.27 -3.53
C GLN A 124 -7.35 -10.81 -3.37
N ILE A 125 -6.09 -10.60 -2.99
CA ILE A 125 -5.41 -9.32 -3.11
C ILE A 125 -4.12 -9.50 -3.91
N PHE A 126 -3.69 -8.46 -4.62
CA PHE A 126 -2.52 -8.53 -5.48
C PHE A 126 -1.69 -7.24 -5.38
N ALA A 127 -0.45 -7.31 -5.84
CA ALA A 127 0.44 -6.16 -5.92
C ALA A 127 1.29 -6.24 -7.19
N TYR A 128 1.61 -5.09 -7.77
CA TYR A 128 2.64 -4.99 -8.81
C TYR A 128 3.95 -4.58 -8.17
N VAL A 129 4.99 -5.36 -8.41
CA VAL A 129 6.31 -5.14 -7.82
C VAL A 129 7.34 -4.96 -8.92
N ASP A 130 8.11 -3.87 -8.85
CA ASP A 130 9.29 -3.68 -9.71
C ASP A 130 10.28 -4.82 -9.47
N LEU A 131 10.68 -5.53 -10.51
CA LEU A 131 11.62 -6.66 -10.40
C LEU A 131 12.99 -6.26 -9.84
N ARG A 132 13.33 -4.99 -9.88
CA ARG A 132 14.54 -4.44 -9.24
C ARG A 132 14.38 -4.28 -7.73
N ASN A 133 13.14 -4.12 -7.24
CA ASN A 133 12.85 -3.96 -5.82
C ASN A 133 12.82 -5.32 -5.10
N LYS A 134 14.01 -5.88 -4.87
CA LYS A 134 14.16 -7.19 -4.24
C LYS A 134 13.58 -7.24 -2.82
N ALA A 135 13.64 -6.13 -2.08
CA ALA A 135 13.10 -6.07 -0.74
C ALA A 135 11.56 -6.20 -0.74
N SER A 136 10.87 -5.49 -1.64
CA SER A 136 9.42 -5.60 -1.81
C SER A 136 9.02 -6.99 -2.29
N TYR A 137 9.69 -7.51 -3.32
CA TYR A 137 9.44 -8.87 -3.82
C TYR A 137 9.55 -9.91 -2.68
N GLN A 138 10.65 -9.87 -1.92
CA GLN A 138 10.86 -10.81 -0.81
C GLN A 138 9.82 -10.64 0.29
N LEU A 139 9.41 -9.40 0.60
CA LEU A 139 8.37 -9.13 1.58
C LEU A 139 7.05 -9.79 1.17
N PHE A 140 6.56 -9.53 -0.03
CA PHE A 140 5.32 -10.13 -0.53
C PHE A 140 5.43 -11.66 -0.59
N HIS A 141 6.56 -12.19 -1.06
CA HIS A 141 6.77 -13.63 -1.14
C HIS A 141 6.67 -14.32 0.24
N VAL A 142 7.34 -13.80 1.28
CA VAL A 142 7.28 -14.38 2.63
C VAL A 142 5.91 -14.21 3.29
N MET A 143 5.09 -13.27 2.81
CA MET A 143 3.70 -13.10 3.23
C MET A 143 2.71 -14.00 2.47
N GLY A 144 3.22 -14.92 1.66
CA GLY A 144 2.42 -15.93 0.96
C GLY A 144 1.93 -15.51 -0.43
N TYR A 145 2.27 -14.32 -0.89
CA TYR A 145 1.97 -13.92 -2.27
C TYR A 145 2.81 -14.72 -3.26
N GLN A 146 2.19 -15.17 -4.32
CA GLN A 146 2.84 -15.94 -5.37
C GLN A 146 2.96 -15.11 -6.64
N GLU A 147 4.08 -15.24 -7.34
CA GLU A 147 4.27 -14.67 -8.66
C GLU A 147 3.30 -15.29 -9.65
N SER A 148 2.49 -14.48 -10.32
CA SER A 148 1.52 -14.95 -11.31
C SER A 148 1.93 -14.59 -12.74
N VAL A 149 2.40 -13.38 -12.98
CA VAL A 149 2.81 -12.94 -14.32
C VAL A 149 3.90 -11.88 -14.23
N ARG A 150 4.87 -11.94 -15.15
CA ARG A 150 5.83 -10.87 -15.40
C ARG A 150 5.33 -10.04 -16.56
N ILE A 151 5.36 -8.73 -16.36
CA ILE A 151 4.85 -7.75 -17.30
C ILE A 151 6.04 -6.93 -17.78
N LYS A 152 6.32 -7.04 -19.08
CA LYS A 152 7.45 -6.36 -19.69
C LYS A 152 7.19 -4.87 -19.84
N ASP A 153 8.24 -4.06 -19.61
CA ASP A 153 8.26 -2.61 -19.83
C ASP A 153 7.06 -1.89 -19.13
N TRP A 154 6.70 -2.35 -17.93
CA TRP A 154 5.50 -1.90 -17.23
C TRP A 154 5.67 -0.59 -16.46
N LEU A 155 6.87 -0.35 -15.93
CA LEU A 155 7.21 0.81 -15.13
C LEU A 155 8.20 1.70 -15.88
N TYR A 156 8.00 3.02 -15.78
CA TYR A 156 8.91 4.02 -16.36
C TYR A 156 9.48 4.89 -15.23
N ASP A 157 10.80 4.97 -15.12
CA ASP A 157 11.48 5.72 -14.04
C ASP A 157 11.93 7.14 -14.44
N GLY A 158 11.50 7.59 -15.61
CA GLY A 158 11.91 8.88 -16.18
C GLY A 158 13.07 8.78 -17.17
N ARG A 159 13.67 7.60 -17.30
CA ARG A 159 14.78 7.32 -18.23
C ARG A 159 14.56 6.06 -19.05
N GLU A 160 14.18 4.98 -18.41
CA GLU A 160 14.00 3.67 -19.05
C GLU A 160 12.79 2.93 -18.47
N TYR A 161 12.37 1.91 -19.20
CA TYR A 161 11.29 1.02 -18.81
C TYR A 161 11.81 -0.17 -18.00
N HIS A 162 11.01 -0.63 -17.06
CA HIS A 162 11.33 -1.76 -16.20
C HIS A 162 10.17 -2.73 -16.14
N ASP A 163 10.53 -4.00 -16.00
CA ASP A 163 9.56 -5.07 -15.85
C ASP A 163 8.98 -5.08 -14.43
N ALA A 164 7.71 -5.37 -14.33
CA ALA A 164 7.04 -5.63 -13.07
C ALA A 164 6.60 -7.09 -12.99
N VAL A 165 6.38 -7.54 -11.78
CA VAL A 165 5.73 -8.82 -11.50
C VAL A 165 4.44 -8.57 -10.75
N MET A 166 3.37 -9.23 -11.16
CA MET A 166 2.13 -9.31 -10.40
C MET A 166 2.25 -10.44 -9.39
N MET A 167 2.10 -10.12 -8.12
CA MET A 167 2.10 -11.08 -7.02
C MET A 167 0.70 -11.15 -6.43
N GLN A 168 0.16 -12.36 -6.24
CA GLN A 168 -1.21 -12.60 -5.79
C GLN A 168 -1.22 -13.40 -4.50
N LEU A 169 -2.08 -12.99 -3.57
CA LEU A 169 -2.50 -13.78 -2.43
C LEU A 169 -3.97 -14.15 -2.64
N VAL A 170 -4.20 -15.42 -2.92
CA VAL A 170 -5.55 -16.01 -3.07
C VAL A 170 -5.92 -16.65 -1.75
N PHE A 171 -7.10 -16.32 -1.22
CA PHE A 171 -7.61 -16.81 0.07
C PHE A 171 -8.36 -18.13 -0.04
#